data_303664cd28629cadc855debffb841e08
#
_entry.id   303664cd28629cadc855debffb841e08
#
_cell.length_a   1.000
_cell.length_b   1.000
_cell.length_c   1.000
_cell.angle_alpha   90.00
_cell.angle_beta   90.00
_cell.angle_gamma   90.00
#
_symmetry.space_group_name_H-M   'P 1'
#
loop_
_entity.id
_entity.type
_entity.pdbx_description
1 polymer ?
#
loop_
_entity_poly.entity_id
_entity_poly.type
_entity_poly.pdbx_seq_one_letter_code
_entity_poly.pdbx_strand_id
1 'polypeptide(L)'
;MVQLCSIEQAVDDVLVRLPAHIHMGLPLGLGKPNHFVNALYQRIAQLPERQLTIYTALCLGRPPLGDGLQKRFLEPFIERVFGDYPELDFLADLHRDSLPANIHVNQFFLQPGSLLNSASAQQDYVSSNYSHAARDINAAGLNLVAQLVASHSEHPDRLSLSCNPDITLDLFPMIAKRRAAGETILMVGQVHNDLPYMPGDAEIGIDTFDLLIDAKDNTTLFSTPNMPVGFQDHFIGLHASTLVRDGGTLQIGIGSMGDALTAALLARQADSDGYKALLGDLNLSQWAQLIECEGGIEPFAKGLYGCSEMFVNGLLVLADAGIVRRKVYPDVPTQQQSNAGTLDEAAQPDGISVHGGFFLGPRSFYERLREMPQGKRLEFNMTRISYINELYGQEELKRLQRLDARFINTVFTMTLLGAGVADQLEDGRVLSGVGGQYNFVVQGHALEGARSILLLRSWRESGGEVSSNIVWEYGHCTIPRHLRDIVVTEYGIADLRGKTDAAVIEALLNISDSRFQPGLIEQAQNVGKLPKHFRLDPRFADNSPQRLQAIQVRHSNLFPEYPLGCDFDGVERDLLLSLIHI
;
A
#
# COMPACT_ATOMS: atom_id res chain seq x y z
N MET A 1 -24.76 -23.43 -14.77
CA MET A 1 -24.79 -23.54 -13.30
C MET A 1 -23.36 -23.74 -12.82
N VAL A 2 -22.94 -22.95 -11.86
CA VAL A 2 -21.61 -23.10 -11.24
C VAL A 2 -21.55 -24.47 -10.54
N GLN A 3 -20.44 -25.18 -10.72
CA GLN A 3 -20.21 -26.47 -10.07
C GLN A 3 -19.60 -26.21 -8.69
N LEU A 4 -20.34 -26.57 -7.63
CA LEU A 4 -19.78 -26.65 -6.29
C LEU A 4 -18.93 -27.93 -6.17
N CYS A 5 -17.68 -27.80 -5.76
CA CYS A 5 -16.73 -28.91 -5.75
C CYS A 5 -15.77 -28.84 -4.55
N SER A 6 -15.09 -29.96 -4.26
CA SER A 6 -13.96 -30.00 -3.36
C SER A 6 -12.69 -29.43 -4.05
N ILE A 7 -11.65 -29.21 -3.26
CA ILE A 7 -10.34 -28.77 -3.80
C ILE A 7 -9.80 -29.79 -4.80
N GLU A 8 -9.84 -31.08 -4.46
CA GLU A 8 -9.36 -32.17 -5.32
C GLU A 8 -10.13 -32.23 -6.64
N GLN A 9 -11.48 -32.11 -6.58
CA GLN A 9 -12.30 -32.05 -7.77
C GLN A 9 -11.99 -30.85 -8.66
N ALA A 10 -11.75 -29.68 -8.05
CA ALA A 10 -11.37 -28.48 -8.80
C ALA A 10 -10.00 -28.66 -9.49
N VAL A 11 -9.02 -29.26 -8.83
CA VAL A 11 -7.71 -29.58 -9.41
C VAL A 11 -7.83 -30.56 -10.56
N ASP A 12 -8.60 -31.65 -10.39
CA ASP A 12 -8.82 -32.66 -11.44
C ASP A 12 -9.51 -32.04 -12.66
N ASP A 13 -10.54 -31.21 -12.45
CA ASP A 13 -11.23 -30.49 -13.53
C ASP A 13 -10.31 -29.54 -14.29
N VAL A 14 -9.49 -28.78 -13.58
CA VAL A 14 -8.49 -27.90 -14.18
C VAL A 14 -7.51 -28.68 -15.05
N LEU A 15 -7.00 -29.81 -14.56
CA LEU A 15 -6.07 -30.66 -15.31
C LEU A 15 -6.71 -31.33 -16.53
N VAL A 16 -8.01 -31.63 -16.50
CA VAL A 16 -8.74 -32.20 -17.65
C VAL A 16 -9.08 -31.15 -18.69
N ARG A 17 -9.48 -29.94 -18.28
CA ARG A 17 -10.02 -28.91 -19.18
C ARG A 17 -8.96 -27.99 -19.76
N LEU A 18 -7.82 -27.80 -19.09
CA LEU A 18 -6.75 -26.92 -19.55
C LEU A 18 -5.61 -27.68 -20.26
N PRO A 19 -4.89 -27.00 -21.16
CA PRO A 19 -3.73 -27.57 -21.87
C PRO A 19 -2.60 -27.94 -20.87
N ALA A 20 -1.56 -28.62 -21.41
CA ALA A 20 -0.42 -29.06 -20.59
C ALA A 20 0.30 -27.90 -19.89
N HIS A 21 0.31 -26.70 -20.47
CA HIS A 21 0.84 -25.50 -19.82
C HIS A 21 -0.31 -24.68 -19.24
N ILE A 22 -0.30 -24.54 -17.91
CA ILE A 22 -1.25 -23.73 -17.16
C ILE A 22 -0.58 -22.40 -16.81
N HIS A 23 -1.22 -21.31 -17.22
CA HIS A 23 -0.86 -19.93 -16.89
C HIS A 23 -1.89 -19.40 -15.86
N MET A 24 -1.53 -19.45 -14.60
CA MET A 24 -2.42 -19.10 -13.50
C MET A 24 -2.18 -17.67 -13.02
N GLY A 25 -3.22 -16.83 -13.05
CA GLY A 25 -3.25 -15.52 -12.42
C GLY A 25 -3.83 -15.60 -11.00
N LEU A 26 -3.12 -15.05 -10.03
CA LEU A 26 -3.55 -14.97 -8.64
C LEU A 26 -3.63 -13.50 -8.21
N PRO A 27 -4.57 -13.14 -7.30
CA PRO A 27 -4.61 -11.81 -6.71
C PRO A 27 -3.32 -11.45 -5.97
N LEU A 28 -3.14 -10.17 -5.74
CA LEU A 28 -2.11 -9.65 -4.84
C LEU A 28 -2.53 -9.87 -3.37
N GLY A 29 -1.60 -10.25 -2.51
CA GLY A 29 -1.82 -10.30 -1.06
C GLY A 29 -2.86 -11.33 -0.61
N LEU A 30 -3.91 -10.87 0.07
CA LEU A 30 -4.84 -11.68 0.85
C LEU A 30 -5.75 -12.60 0.02
N GLY A 31 -6.15 -12.19 -1.17
CA GLY A 31 -7.19 -12.88 -1.97
C GLY A 31 -6.75 -14.18 -2.65
N LYS A 32 -5.58 -14.72 -2.34
CA LYS A 32 -5.10 -16.01 -2.90
C LYS A 32 -5.81 -17.19 -2.25
N PRO A 33 -6.36 -18.12 -3.02
CA PRO A 33 -6.96 -19.36 -2.50
C PRO A 33 -5.87 -20.41 -2.21
N ASN A 34 -5.12 -20.20 -1.13
CA ASN A 34 -3.87 -20.95 -0.85
C ASN A 34 -4.07 -22.48 -0.85
N HIS A 35 -5.19 -22.99 -0.34
CA HIS A 35 -5.47 -24.43 -0.35
C HIS A 35 -5.54 -24.99 -1.78
N PHE A 36 -6.30 -24.33 -2.65
CA PHE A 36 -6.40 -24.73 -4.06
C PHE A 36 -5.03 -24.59 -4.78
N VAL A 37 -4.33 -23.47 -4.53
CA VAL A 37 -3.02 -23.20 -5.14
C VAL A 37 -2.02 -24.27 -4.75
N ASN A 38 -1.92 -24.62 -3.45
CA ASN A 38 -1.02 -25.65 -2.95
C ASN A 38 -1.35 -27.03 -3.53
N ALA A 39 -2.64 -27.41 -3.57
CA ALA A 39 -3.05 -28.68 -4.15
C ALA A 39 -2.69 -28.79 -5.65
N LEU A 40 -2.93 -27.72 -6.42
CA LEU A 40 -2.56 -27.69 -7.84
C LEU A 40 -1.03 -27.70 -8.03
N TYR A 41 -0.30 -26.92 -7.23
CA TYR A 41 1.16 -26.87 -7.24
C TYR A 41 1.79 -28.25 -6.97
N GLN A 42 1.36 -28.89 -5.90
CA GLN A 42 1.87 -30.23 -5.51
C GLN A 42 1.55 -31.29 -6.58
N ARG A 43 0.35 -31.23 -7.19
CA ARG A 43 -0.05 -32.16 -8.26
C ARG A 43 0.81 -31.98 -9.51
N ILE A 44 1.05 -30.74 -9.95
CA ILE A 44 1.86 -30.45 -11.15
C ILE A 44 3.35 -30.74 -10.90
N ALA A 45 3.85 -30.52 -9.70
CA ALA A 45 5.22 -30.88 -9.33
C ALA A 45 5.55 -32.35 -9.57
N GLN A 46 4.53 -33.24 -9.54
CA GLN A 46 4.67 -34.69 -9.78
C GLN A 46 4.40 -35.10 -11.25
N LEU A 47 4.07 -34.16 -12.13
CA LEU A 47 3.69 -34.38 -13.53
C LEU A 47 4.66 -33.63 -14.47
N PRO A 48 5.84 -34.20 -14.79
CA PRO A 48 6.87 -33.51 -15.58
C PRO A 48 6.43 -33.13 -17.00
N GLU A 49 5.39 -33.77 -17.53
CA GLU A 49 4.77 -33.45 -18.83
C GLU A 49 3.87 -32.20 -18.74
N ARG A 50 3.59 -31.69 -17.57
CA ARG A 50 2.80 -30.48 -17.33
C ARG A 50 3.70 -29.33 -16.90
N GLN A 51 3.30 -28.11 -17.24
CA GLN A 51 3.96 -26.88 -16.82
C GLN A 51 2.97 -25.95 -16.10
N LEU A 52 3.46 -25.23 -15.07
CA LEU A 52 2.69 -24.21 -14.35
C LEU A 52 3.50 -22.91 -14.31
N THR A 53 2.93 -21.85 -14.85
CA THR A 53 3.43 -20.50 -14.63
C THR A 53 2.43 -19.72 -13.79
N ILE A 54 2.85 -19.27 -12.61
CA ILE A 54 2.04 -18.49 -11.67
C ILE A 54 2.40 -17.01 -11.84
N TYR A 55 1.40 -16.18 -12.11
CA TYR A 55 1.52 -14.72 -12.12
C TYR A 55 0.85 -14.15 -10.87
N THR A 56 1.62 -13.47 -10.03
CA THR A 56 1.11 -12.99 -8.74
C THR A 56 1.92 -11.80 -8.22
N ALA A 57 1.59 -11.34 -7.03
CA ALA A 57 2.33 -10.32 -6.30
C ALA A 57 2.09 -10.46 -4.80
N LEU A 58 3.00 -9.92 -4.00
CA LEU A 58 2.90 -9.84 -2.54
C LEU A 58 2.44 -11.18 -1.94
N CYS A 59 3.27 -12.22 -2.10
CA CYS A 59 3.02 -13.50 -1.45
C CYS A 59 3.28 -13.36 0.06
N LEU A 60 2.23 -13.61 0.85
CA LEU A 60 2.24 -13.42 2.29
C LEU A 60 2.72 -14.69 2.98
N GLY A 61 3.70 -14.55 3.87
CA GLY A 61 4.23 -15.62 4.71
C GLY A 61 4.31 -15.18 6.17
N ARG A 62 4.33 -16.13 7.09
CA ARG A 62 4.54 -15.85 8.51
C ARG A 62 5.96 -15.31 8.71
N PRO A 63 6.17 -14.38 9.66
CA PRO A 63 7.52 -13.93 9.98
C PRO A 63 8.36 -15.09 10.51
N PRO A 64 9.67 -15.14 10.20
CA PRO A 64 10.55 -16.18 10.71
C PRO A 64 10.64 -16.09 12.23
N LEU A 65 10.58 -17.24 12.90
CA LEU A 65 10.60 -17.32 14.37
C LEU A 65 11.95 -16.91 14.99
N GLY A 66 13.06 -16.95 14.22
CA GLY A 66 14.39 -16.77 14.78
C GLY A 66 14.79 -17.93 15.71
N ASP A 67 15.77 -17.70 16.58
CA ASP A 67 16.30 -18.69 17.51
C ASP A 67 16.24 -18.20 18.98
N GLY A 68 16.39 -19.12 19.93
CA GLY A 68 16.57 -18.82 21.36
C GLY A 68 15.41 -18.03 21.98
N LEU A 69 15.70 -16.87 22.58
CA LEU A 69 14.71 -16.03 23.25
C LEU A 69 13.70 -15.41 22.28
N GLN A 70 14.15 -15.03 21.09
CA GLN A 70 13.28 -14.48 20.05
C GLN A 70 12.20 -15.48 19.66
N LYS A 71 12.57 -16.75 19.43
CA LYS A 71 11.62 -17.81 19.15
C LYS A 71 10.58 -17.96 20.26
N ARG A 72 11.06 -18.06 21.50
CA ARG A 72 10.17 -18.25 22.69
C ARG A 72 9.19 -17.12 22.89
N PHE A 73 9.56 -15.91 22.48
CA PHE A 73 8.69 -14.74 22.54
C PHE A 73 7.69 -14.71 21.37
N LEU A 74 8.18 -14.93 20.14
CA LEU A 74 7.37 -14.78 18.93
C LEU A 74 6.44 -15.96 18.67
N GLU A 75 6.79 -17.18 19.10
CA GLU A 75 6.02 -18.38 18.79
C GLU A 75 4.55 -18.30 19.28
N PRO A 76 4.24 -17.93 20.54
CA PRO A 76 2.86 -17.75 21.00
C PRO A 76 2.12 -16.64 20.26
N PHE A 77 2.80 -15.54 19.96
CA PHE A 77 2.25 -14.43 19.19
C PHE A 77 1.85 -14.87 17.77
N ILE A 78 2.77 -15.58 17.07
CA ILE A 78 2.53 -16.07 15.70
C ILE A 78 1.38 -17.09 15.68
N GLU A 79 1.35 -18.03 16.64
CA GLU A 79 0.25 -18.98 16.77
C GLU A 79 -1.11 -18.29 16.97
N ARG A 80 -1.15 -17.24 17.77
CA ARG A 80 -2.38 -16.49 18.05
C ARG A 80 -2.81 -15.61 16.87
N VAL A 81 -1.87 -14.94 16.20
CA VAL A 81 -2.17 -13.99 15.12
C VAL A 81 -2.46 -14.71 13.80
N PHE A 82 -1.66 -15.72 13.46
CA PHE A 82 -1.77 -16.40 12.16
C PHE A 82 -2.55 -17.72 12.23
N GLY A 83 -2.70 -18.32 13.44
CA GLY A 83 -3.48 -19.56 13.62
C GLY A 83 -3.05 -20.67 12.67
N ASP A 84 -4.00 -21.24 11.98
CA ASP A 84 -3.83 -22.30 10.97
C ASP A 84 -3.75 -21.77 9.53
N TYR A 85 -3.39 -20.47 9.32
CA TYR A 85 -3.20 -19.90 7.99
C TYR A 85 -2.34 -20.79 7.12
N PRO A 86 -2.81 -21.25 5.95
CA PRO A 86 -2.05 -22.10 5.04
C PRO A 86 -1.06 -21.22 4.26
N GLU A 87 0.23 -21.42 4.48
CA GLU A 87 1.26 -20.75 3.67
C GLU A 87 1.28 -21.34 2.26
N LEU A 88 1.80 -20.55 1.32
CA LEU A 88 1.98 -21.01 -0.07
C LEU A 88 3.23 -21.91 -0.15
N ASP A 89 3.06 -23.14 -0.60
CA ASP A 89 4.16 -24.12 -0.70
C ASP A 89 5.29 -23.62 -1.60
N PHE A 90 4.94 -23.00 -2.73
CA PHE A 90 5.94 -22.45 -3.64
C PHE A 90 6.76 -21.30 -3.01
N LEU A 91 6.23 -20.59 -2.00
CA LEU A 91 6.98 -19.53 -1.32
C LEU A 91 8.14 -20.10 -0.51
N ALA A 92 7.92 -21.24 0.16
CA ALA A 92 8.98 -21.96 0.86
C ALA A 92 10.06 -22.46 -0.12
N ASP A 93 9.65 -22.92 -1.30
CA ASP A 93 10.58 -23.37 -2.34
C ASP A 93 11.34 -22.21 -2.98
N LEU A 94 10.70 -21.04 -3.16
CA LEU A 94 11.39 -19.80 -3.59
C LEU A 94 12.48 -19.37 -2.60
N HIS A 95 12.19 -19.43 -1.29
CA HIS A 95 13.20 -19.10 -0.27
C HIS A 95 14.41 -20.05 -0.28
N ARG A 96 14.23 -21.30 -0.73
CA ARG A 96 15.28 -22.31 -0.82
C ARG A 96 15.89 -22.45 -2.21
N ASP A 97 15.42 -21.69 -3.21
CA ASP A 97 15.74 -21.87 -4.63
C ASP A 97 15.55 -23.32 -5.11
N SER A 98 14.44 -23.95 -4.69
CA SER A 98 14.13 -25.36 -4.93
C SER A 98 12.82 -25.59 -5.68
N LEU A 99 12.37 -24.60 -6.47
CA LEU A 99 11.19 -24.78 -7.33
C LEU A 99 11.37 -25.99 -8.28
N PRO A 100 10.32 -26.82 -8.47
CA PRO A 100 10.33 -27.85 -9.51
C PRO A 100 10.60 -27.24 -10.90
N ALA A 101 11.39 -27.94 -11.73
CA ALA A 101 11.83 -27.42 -13.03
C ALA A 101 10.69 -27.10 -14.02
N ASN A 102 9.50 -27.66 -13.81
CA ASN A 102 8.31 -27.40 -14.60
C ASN A 102 7.38 -26.32 -14.02
N ILE A 103 7.83 -25.60 -12.98
CA ILE A 103 7.04 -24.55 -12.31
C ILE A 103 7.82 -23.25 -12.28
N HIS A 104 7.17 -22.14 -12.68
CA HIS A 104 7.68 -20.78 -12.64
C HIS A 104 6.75 -19.87 -11.82
N VAL A 105 7.32 -18.94 -11.06
CA VAL A 105 6.54 -17.99 -10.24
C VAL A 105 6.97 -16.56 -10.57
N ASN A 106 6.20 -15.91 -11.43
CA ASN A 106 6.43 -14.56 -11.88
C ASN A 106 5.73 -13.56 -10.94
N GLN A 107 6.49 -12.75 -10.24
CA GLN A 107 5.94 -11.74 -9.33
C GLN A 107 6.25 -10.33 -9.82
N PHE A 108 5.25 -9.43 -9.77
CA PHE A 108 5.45 -8.01 -10.07
C PHE A 108 5.56 -7.13 -8.82
N PHE A 109 5.45 -7.72 -7.64
CA PHE A 109 5.70 -7.08 -6.35
C PHE A 109 6.11 -8.14 -5.32
N LEU A 110 7.32 -8.03 -4.77
CA LEU A 110 7.82 -8.91 -3.72
C LEU A 110 7.46 -8.32 -2.34
N GLN A 111 7.23 -9.17 -1.35
CA GLN A 111 7.21 -8.70 0.04
C GLN A 111 8.58 -8.08 0.36
N PRO A 112 8.63 -6.82 0.83
CA PRO A 112 9.88 -6.08 0.96
C PRO A 112 10.98 -6.86 1.70
N GLY A 113 12.09 -7.10 1.02
CA GLY A 113 13.28 -7.75 1.56
C GLY A 113 13.21 -9.27 1.69
N SER A 114 12.04 -9.91 1.56
CA SER A 114 11.88 -11.34 1.84
C SER A 114 12.61 -12.26 0.86
N LEU A 115 12.71 -11.88 -0.41
CA LEU A 115 13.28 -12.68 -1.49
C LEU A 115 14.56 -12.10 -2.10
N LEU A 116 15.28 -11.25 -1.37
CA LEU A 116 16.53 -10.63 -1.83
C LEU A 116 17.61 -11.64 -2.22
N ASN A 117 17.63 -12.80 -1.59
CA ASN A 117 18.66 -13.83 -1.79
C ASN A 117 18.15 -15.03 -2.59
N SER A 118 16.91 -15.03 -3.07
CA SER A 118 16.36 -16.08 -3.93
C SER A 118 16.71 -15.77 -5.38
N ALA A 119 17.55 -16.60 -5.99
CA ALA A 119 17.97 -16.40 -7.39
C ALA A 119 16.79 -16.54 -8.35
N SER A 120 15.91 -17.54 -8.13
CA SER A 120 14.71 -17.75 -8.94
C SER A 120 13.73 -16.58 -8.85
N ALA A 121 13.47 -16.06 -7.64
CA ALA A 121 12.57 -14.91 -7.48
C ALA A 121 13.12 -13.63 -8.11
N GLN A 122 14.45 -13.42 -8.07
CA GLN A 122 15.10 -12.28 -8.71
C GLN A 122 15.10 -12.38 -10.24
N GLN A 123 15.23 -13.60 -10.80
CA GLN A 123 15.20 -13.85 -12.25
C GLN A 123 13.79 -13.77 -12.84
N ASP A 124 12.79 -14.28 -12.11
CA ASP A 124 11.39 -14.32 -12.54
C ASP A 124 10.57 -13.09 -12.09
N TYR A 125 11.25 -12.04 -11.58
CA TYR A 125 10.60 -10.77 -11.26
C TYR A 125 10.15 -10.03 -12.52
N VAL A 126 8.91 -9.58 -12.54
CA VAL A 126 8.33 -8.80 -13.64
C VAL A 126 8.25 -7.32 -13.21
N SER A 127 9.13 -6.48 -13.75
CA SER A 127 9.06 -5.04 -13.52
C SER A 127 7.84 -4.46 -14.23
N SER A 128 6.73 -4.34 -13.53
CA SER A 128 5.46 -3.84 -14.08
C SER A 128 4.83 -2.81 -13.16
N ASN A 129 4.25 -1.77 -13.76
CA ASN A 129 3.38 -0.86 -13.05
C ASN A 129 2.04 -1.56 -12.77
N TYR A 130 1.45 -1.37 -11.60
CA TYR A 130 0.29 -2.15 -11.18
C TYR A 130 -0.91 -2.07 -12.14
N SER A 131 -1.17 -0.91 -12.72
CA SER A 131 -2.23 -0.75 -13.71
C SER A 131 -2.00 -1.53 -15.02
N HIS A 132 -0.77 -2.02 -15.25
CA HIS A 132 -0.43 -2.85 -16.42
C HIS A 132 -0.56 -4.35 -16.14
N ALA A 133 -0.63 -4.77 -14.88
CA ALA A 133 -0.58 -6.18 -14.47
C ALA A 133 -1.65 -7.04 -15.18
N ALA A 134 -2.90 -6.59 -15.24
CA ALA A 134 -3.98 -7.32 -15.91
C ALA A 134 -3.68 -7.53 -17.41
N ARG A 135 -3.20 -6.48 -18.10
CA ARG A 135 -2.81 -6.55 -19.52
C ARG A 135 -1.67 -7.56 -19.73
N ASP A 136 -0.65 -7.45 -18.89
CA ASP A 136 0.58 -8.23 -19.06
C ASP A 136 0.35 -9.71 -18.74
N ILE A 137 -0.40 -10.03 -17.70
CA ILE A 137 -0.81 -11.40 -17.35
C ILE A 137 -1.68 -12.00 -18.46
N ASN A 138 -2.64 -11.23 -18.98
CA ASN A 138 -3.48 -11.68 -20.08
C ASN A 138 -2.66 -11.95 -21.35
N ALA A 139 -1.71 -11.08 -21.70
CA ALA A 139 -0.83 -11.23 -22.85
C ALA A 139 0.15 -12.42 -22.70
N ALA A 140 0.52 -12.77 -21.48
CA ALA A 140 1.36 -13.93 -21.18
C ALA A 140 0.64 -15.28 -21.32
N GLY A 141 -0.62 -15.29 -21.77
CA GLY A 141 -1.36 -16.52 -22.05
C GLY A 141 -2.23 -17.04 -20.92
N LEU A 142 -2.63 -16.17 -19.97
CA LEU A 142 -3.54 -16.51 -18.87
C LEU A 142 -4.66 -17.46 -19.32
N ASN A 143 -4.80 -18.61 -18.66
CA ASN A 143 -5.86 -19.58 -18.90
C ASN A 143 -6.53 -20.10 -17.61
N LEU A 144 -6.04 -19.67 -16.45
CA LEU A 144 -6.62 -19.95 -15.14
C LEU A 144 -6.57 -18.70 -14.26
N VAL A 145 -7.70 -18.32 -13.68
CA VAL A 145 -7.75 -17.34 -12.58
C VAL A 145 -8.25 -18.05 -11.33
N ALA A 146 -7.59 -17.88 -10.21
CA ALA A 146 -8.03 -18.43 -8.94
C ALA A 146 -8.05 -17.35 -7.85
N GLN A 147 -9.15 -17.27 -7.07
CA GLN A 147 -9.36 -16.19 -6.11
C GLN A 147 -10.23 -16.61 -4.93
N LEU A 148 -9.93 -16.07 -3.72
CA LEU A 148 -10.84 -16.09 -2.59
C LEU A 148 -12.02 -15.15 -2.84
N VAL A 149 -13.21 -15.57 -2.40
CA VAL A 149 -14.45 -14.80 -2.49
C VAL A 149 -15.24 -14.88 -1.18
N ALA A 150 -15.98 -13.81 -0.88
CA ALA A 150 -16.94 -13.81 0.22
C ALA A 150 -18.34 -14.15 -0.29
N SER A 151 -19.10 -14.96 0.48
CA SER A 151 -20.50 -15.26 0.21
C SER A 151 -21.45 -14.32 0.95
N HIS A 152 -22.67 -14.18 0.45
CA HIS A 152 -23.73 -13.41 1.11
C HIS A 152 -24.79 -14.36 1.66
N SER A 153 -25.14 -14.20 2.94
CA SER A 153 -26.11 -15.08 3.60
C SER A 153 -27.53 -14.98 3.02
N GLU A 154 -27.94 -13.80 2.58
CA GLU A 154 -29.29 -13.51 2.07
C GLU A 154 -29.37 -13.59 0.53
N HIS A 155 -28.27 -13.53 -0.17
CA HIS A 155 -28.18 -13.55 -1.64
C HIS A 155 -27.22 -14.65 -2.12
N PRO A 156 -27.65 -15.92 -2.16
CA PRO A 156 -26.77 -17.04 -2.49
C PRO A 156 -26.34 -17.07 -3.97
N ASP A 157 -26.95 -16.24 -4.82
CA ASP A 157 -26.58 -16.01 -6.21
C ASP A 157 -25.48 -14.94 -6.39
N ARG A 158 -25.06 -14.31 -5.31
CA ARG A 158 -24.05 -13.25 -5.29
C ARG A 158 -22.83 -13.67 -4.49
N LEU A 159 -21.69 -13.22 -4.98
CA LEU A 159 -20.39 -13.30 -4.33
C LEU A 159 -19.74 -11.92 -4.29
N SER A 160 -18.76 -11.73 -3.42
CA SER A 160 -17.92 -10.54 -3.44
C SER A 160 -16.46 -10.93 -3.64
N LEU A 161 -15.77 -10.23 -4.52
CA LEU A 161 -14.31 -10.30 -4.67
C LEU A 161 -13.59 -9.74 -3.44
N SER A 162 -14.34 -9.07 -2.54
CA SER A 162 -13.91 -8.65 -1.22
C SER A 162 -12.61 -7.84 -1.23
N CYS A 163 -11.51 -8.49 -0.81
CA CYS A 163 -10.21 -7.85 -0.65
C CYS A 163 -9.48 -7.58 -1.98
N ASN A 164 -9.87 -8.17 -3.09
CA ASN A 164 -9.11 -8.09 -4.35
C ASN A 164 -9.97 -8.04 -5.62
N PRO A 165 -10.81 -7.02 -5.82
CA PRO A 165 -11.45 -6.79 -7.12
C PRO A 165 -10.48 -6.16 -8.13
N ASP A 166 -9.40 -5.59 -7.69
CA ASP A 166 -8.38 -4.77 -8.33
C ASP A 166 -8.02 -5.21 -9.77
N ILE A 167 -7.28 -6.31 -9.90
CA ILE A 167 -6.86 -6.88 -11.20
C ILE A 167 -7.99 -7.69 -11.84
N THR A 168 -8.78 -8.40 -11.01
CA THR A 168 -9.81 -9.34 -11.52
C THR A 168 -10.90 -8.63 -12.31
N LEU A 169 -11.35 -7.46 -11.86
CA LEU A 169 -12.33 -6.65 -12.61
C LEU A 169 -11.76 -6.12 -13.93
N ASP A 170 -10.46 -5.82 -14.00
CA ASP A 170 -9.80 -5.42 -15.24
C ASP A 170 -9.58 -6.61 -16.19
N LEU A 171 -9.42 -7.83 -15.67
CA LEU A 171 -9.31 -9.06 -16.47
C LEU A 171 -10.63 -9.49 -17.10
N PHE A 172 -11.79 -9.26 -16.48
CA PHE A 172 -13.10 -9.74 -16.95
C PHE A 172 -13.38 -9.44 -18.43
N PRO A 173 -13.26 -8.19 -18.92
CA PRO A 173 -13.51 -7.90 -20.34
C PRO A 173 -12.51 -8.58 -21.28
N MET A 174 -11.25 -8.77 -20.84
CA MET A 174 -10.22 -9.44 -21.61
C MET A 174 -10.52 -10.94 -21.72
N ILE A 175 -10.88 -11.59 -20.61
CA ILE A 175 -11.28 -13.00 -20.55
C ILE A 175 -12.53 -13.23 -21.40
N ALA A 176 -13.56 -12.39 -21.28
CA ALA A 176 -14.78 -12.51 -22.06
C ALA A 176 -14.50 -12.45 -23.58
N LYS A 177 -13.63 -11.54 -24.01
CA LYS A 177 -13.21 -11.43 -25.41
C LYS A 177 -12.50 -12.68 -25.91
N ARG A 178 -11.59 -13.25 -25.14
CA ARG A 178 -10.84 -14.46 -25.50
C ARG A 178 -11.72 -15.70 -25.49
N ARG A 179 -12.63 -15.83 -24.51
CA ARG A 179 -13.64 -16.90 -24.48
C ARG A 179 -14.56 -16.85 -25.71
N ALA A 180 -14.99 -15.65 -26.12
CA ALA A 180 -15.77 -15.45 -27.34
C ALA A 180 -15.01 -15.84 -28.62
N ALA A 181 -13.68 -15.80 -28.60
CA ALA A 181 -12.81 -16.29 -29.69
C ALA A 181 -12.55 -17.81 -29.63
N GLY A 182 -13.14 -18.52 -28.65
CA GLY A 182 -13.04 -19.97 -28.52
C GLY A 182 -11.92 -20.47 -27.60
N GLU A 183 -11.25 -19.58 -26.87
CA GLU A 183 -10.21 -19.99 -25.91
C GLU A 183 -10.83 -20.52 -24.60
N THR A 184 -10.22 -21.58 -24.07
CA THR A 184 -10.60 -22.13 -22.77
C THR A 184 -9.84 -21.39 -21.67
N ILE A 185 -10.55 -20.62 -20.87
CA ILE A 185 -10.02 -19.94 -19.68
C ILE A 185 -10.94 -20.30 -18.52
N LEU A 186 -10.39 -20.79 -17.42
CA LEU A 186 -11.16 -21.14 -16.23
C LEU A 186 -11.04 -20.09 -15.15
N MET A 187 -12.13 -19.88 -14.43
CA MET A 187 -12.19 -19.06 -13.22
C MET A 187 -12.60 -19.93 -12.05
N VAL A 188 -11.76 -20.02 -11.03
CA VAL A 188 -11.95 -20.78 -9.82
C VAL A 188 -12.11 -19.82 -8.64
N GLY A 189 -13.28 -19.86 -7.98
CA GLY A 189 -13.53 -19.17 -6.73
C GLY A 189 -13.38 -20.12 -5.55
N GLN A 190 -12.74 -19.70 -4.47
CA GLN A 190 -12.77 -20.42 -3.19
C GLN A 190 -13.46 -19.52 -2.16
N VAL A 191 -14.58 -19.99 -1.63
CA VAL A 191 -15.34 -19.24 -0.61
C VAL A 191 -14.58 -19.24 0.70
N HIS A 192 -14.53 -18.07 1.36
CA HIS A 192 -13.96 -17.93 2.69
C HIS A 192 -14.90 -17.12 3.59
N ASN A 193 -15.35 -17.72 4.70
CA ASN A 193 -16.38 -17.14 5.57
C ASN A 193 -15.91 -15.91 6.36
N ASP A 194 -14.59 -15.79 6.62
CA ASP A 194 -14.03 -14.65 7.35
C ASP A 194 -13.72 -13.45 6.46
N LEU A 195 -13.84 -13.59 5.13
CA LEU A 195 -13.72 -12.43 4.25
C LEU A 195 -14.91 -11.49 4.43
N PRO A 196 -14.67 -10.19 4.65
CA PRO A 196 -15.75 -9.20 4.64
C PRO A 196 -16.46 -9.16 3.28
N TYR A 197 -17.77 -9.26 3.27
CA TYR A 197 -18.54 -9.05 2.04
C TYR A 197 -18.55 -7.56 1.68
N MET A 198 -17.83 -7.17 0.65
CA MET A 198 -17.80 -5.78 0.17
C MET A 198 -18.81 -5.63 -0.98
N PRO A 199 -19.76 -4.68 -0.84
CA PRO A 199 -20.74 -4.39 -1.89
C PRO A 199 -20.14 -3.53 -3.02
N GLY A 200 -20.99 -3.10 -3.95
CA GLY A 200 -20.60 -2.22 -5.05
C GLY A 200 -19.87 -2.97 -6.17
N ASP A 201 -18.76 -2.42 -6.67
CA ASP A 201 -18.05 -3.00 -7.81
C ASP A 201 -17.44 -4.38 -7.51
N ALA A 202 -17.16 -4.68 -6.24
CA ALA A 202 -16.67 -6.00 -5.84
C ALA A 202 -17.74 -7.08 -5.84
N GLU A 203 -19.03 -6.72 -5.88
CA GLU A 203 -20.14 -7.67 -5.92
C GLU A 203 -20.33 -8.22 -7.34
N ILE A 204 -20.36 -9.55 -7.47
CA ILE A 204 -20.46 -10.26 -8.74
C ILE A 204 -21.47 -11.39 -8.67
N GLY A 205 -21.97 -11.84 -9.81
CA GLY A 205 -22.81 -13.04 -9.91
C GLY A 205 -21.99 -14.32 -9.67
N ILE A 206 -22.62 -15.32 -9.05
CA ILE A 206 -22.00 -16.63 -8.82
C ILE A 206 -21.55 -17.30 -10.13
N ASP A 207 -22.24 -17.01 -11.23
CA ASP A 207 -21.97 -17.52 -12.58
C ASP A 207 -20.68 -16.97 -13.21
N THR A 208 -20.01 -16.02 -12.55
CA THR A 208 -18.68 -15.52 -12.94
C THR A 208 -17.63 -16.64 -12.89
N PHE A 209 -17.75 -17.58 -11.96
CA PHE A 209 -16.82 -18.69 -11.79
C PHE A 209 -17.30 -19.95 -12.48
N ASP A 210 -16.36 -20.68 -13.09
CA ASP A 210 -16.62 -22.01 -13.66
C ASP A 210 -16.67 -23.10 -12.59
N LEU A 211 -15.83 -22.94 -11.56
CA LEU A 211 -15.72 -23.82 -10.40
C LEU A 211 -15.76 -22.98 -9.13
N LEU A 212 -16.55 -23.42 -8.15
CA LEU A 212 -16.63 -22.78 -6.84
C LEU A 212 -16.33 -23.80 -5.75
N ILE A 213 -15.24 -23.58 -5.02
CA ILE A 213 -14.82 -24.43 -3.91
C ILE A 213 -15.55 -23.96 -2.65
N ASP A 214 -16.23 -24.90 -2.00
CA ASP A 214 -16.97 -24.65 -0.77
C ASP A 214 -16.03 -24.42 0.43
N ALA A 215 -16.46 -23.57 1.35
CA ALA A 215 -15.70 -23.13 2.53
C ALA A 215 -15.72 -24.12 3.71
N LYS A 216 -15.87 -25.44 3.46
CA LYS A 216 -16.01 -26.42 4.55
C LYS A 216 -14.81 -26.47 5.50
N ASP A 217 -13.63 -26.14 5.01
CA ASP A 217 -12.37 -26.16 5.74
C ASP A 217 -11.79 -24.75 5.81
N ASN A 218 -12.51 -23.80 6.43
CA ASN A 218 -11.99 -22.45 6.64
C ASN A 218 -10.84 -22.46 7.62
N THR A 219 -9.75 -21.84 7.21
CA THR A 219 -8.58 -21.54 8.03
C THR A 219 -8.53 -20.06 8.36
N THR A 220 -7.64 -19.68 9.25
CA THR A 220 -7.40 -18.26 9.60
C THR A 220 -6.99 -17.48 8.36
N LEU A 221 -7.57 -16.29 8.12
CA LEU A 221 -7.07 -15.34 7.14
C LEU A 221 -5.73 -14.75 7.60
N PHE A 222 -4.83 -14.50 6.66
CA PHE A 222 -3.62 -13.75 6.96
C PHE A 222 -3.96 -12.35 7.46
N SER A 223 -3.28 -11.90 8.49
CA SER A 223 -3.38 -10.54 9.00
C SER A 223 -2.00 -9.92 9.16
N THR A 224 -1.86 -8.63 8.83
CA THR A 224 -0.64 -7.88 9.13
C THR A 224 -0.76 -7.28 10.51
N PRO A 225 0.07 -7.67 11.49
CA PRO A 225 0.06 -7.01 12.78
C PRO A 225 0.34 -5.51 12.67
N ASN A 226 -0.24 -4.72 13.56
CA ASN A 226 0.11 -3.32 13.69
C ASN A 226 1.58 -3.20 14.13
N MET A 227 2.36 -2.45 13.38
CA MET A 227 3.77 -2.22 13.68
C MET A 227 3.93 -0.98 14.57
N PRO A 228 4.96 -0.95 15.43
CA PRO A 228 5.24 0.25 16.21
C PRO A 228 5.66 1.39 15.28
N VAL A 229 5.21 2.60 15.60
CA VAL A 229 5.61 3.81 14.91
C VAL A 229 6.88 4.36 15.55
N GLY A 230 7.95 4.36 14.76
CA GLY A 230 9.24 4.88 15.19
C GLY A 230 9.25 6.41 15.31
N PHE A 231 10.22 6.89 16.06
CA PHE A 231 10.41 8.31 16.33
C PHE A 231 10.49 9.16 15.05
N GLN A 232 11.27 8.74 14.05
CA GLN A 232 11.39 9.47 12.77
C GLN A 232 10.03 9.53 12.05
N ASP A 233 9.30 8.41 12.02
CA ASP A 233 8.04 8.31 11.28
C ASP A 233 6.97 9.24 11.85
N HIS A 234 6.92 9.41 13.18
CA HIS A 234 6.02 10.38 13.79
C HIS A 234 6.25 11.81 13.30
N PHE A 235 7.50 12.26 13.22
CA PHE A 235 7.83 13.60 12.73
C PHE A 235 7.55 13.73 11.23
N ILE A 236 7.82 12.68 10.44
CA ILE A 236 7.43 12.62 9.02
C ILE A 236 5.91 12.75 8.88
N GLY A 237 5.14 11.98 9.66
CA GLY A 237 3.69 12.05 9.68
C GLY A 237 3.15 13.43 10.06
N LEU A 238 3.75 14.08 11.07
CA LEU A 238 3.39 15.44 11.48
C LEU A 238 3.62 16.46 10.37
N HIS A 239 4.80 16.46 9.74
CA HIS A 239 5.06 17.35 8.62
C HIS A 239 4.11 17.09 7.43
N ALA A 240 3.91 15.82 7.07
CA ALA A 240 3.01 15.44 5.97
C ALA A 240 1.55 15.82 6.25
N SER A 241 1.09 15.73 7.51
CA SER A 241 -0.29 16.08 7.89
C SER A 241 -0.64 17.55 7.65
N THR A 242 0.36 18.45 7.72
CA THR A 242 0.17 19.88 7.44
C THR A 242 -0.09 20.17 5.96
N LEU A 243 0.24 19.24 5.07
CA LEU A 243 0.03 19.35 3.62
C LEU A 243 -1.35 18.79 3.19
N VAL A 244 -2.10 18.16 4.09
CA VAL A 244 -3.43 17.62 3.79
C VAL A 244 -4.48 18.72 3.89
N ARG A 245 -5.15 19.00 2.75
CA ARG A 245 -6.13 20.06 2.63
C ARG A 245 -7.53 19.56 2.97
N ASP A 246 -8.29 20.33 3.77
CA ASP A 246 -9.69 20.02 4.06
C ASP A 246 -10.56 20.09 2.80
N GLY A 247 -11.44 19.13 2.60
CA GLY A 247 -12.24 18.96 1.38
C GLY A 247 -11.50 18.24 0.25
N GLY A 248 -10.22 17.88 0.46
CA GLY A 248 -9.37 17.24 -0.54
C GLY A 248 -9.55 15.72 -0.66
N THR A 249 -8.69 15.13 -1.46
CA THR A 249 -8.58 13.68 -1.65
C THR A 249 -7.29 13.18 -1.03
N LEU A 250 -7.34 12.04 -0.34
CA LEU A 250 -6.21 11.43 0.33
C LEU A 250 -5.93 10.03 -0.21
N GLN A 251 -4.65 9.78 -0.56
CA GLN A 251 -4.09 8.45 -0.74
C GLN A 251 -2.94 8.27 0.25
N ILE A 252 -2.93 7.15 0.95
CA ILE A 252 -1.86 6.74 1.87
C ILE A 252 -1.51 5.27 1.65
N GLY A 253 -0.23 4.94 1.87
CA GLY A 253 0.27 3.57 1.85
C GLY A 253 0.18 2.87 3.22
N ILE A 254 0.46 1.58 3.22
CA ILE A 254 0.62 0.76 4.43
C ILE A 254 1.98 1.04 5.09
N GLY A 255 2.08 0.74 6.39
CA GLY A 255 3.32 0.76 7.17
C GLY A 255 3.39 1.93 8.14
N SER A 256 4.45 1.94 8.95
CA SER A 256 4.61 2.86 10.08
C SER A 256 4.50 4.34 9.72
N MET A 257 4.96 4.76 8.53
CA MET A 257 4.80 6.15 8.08
C MET A 257 3.34 6.51 7.75
N GLY A 258 2.56 5.55 7.18
CA GLY A 258 1.12 5.72 6.96
C GLY A 258 0.35 5.80 8.27
N ASP A 259 0.72 4.98 9.25
CA ASP A 259 0.14 4.97 10.58
C ASP A 259 0.49 6.26 11.35
N ALA A 260 1.73 6.75 11.22
CA ALA A 260 2.17 8.03 11.78
C ALA A 260 1.38 9.22 11.20
N LEU A 261 1.18 9.24 9.87
CA LEU A 261 0.36 10.26 9.23
C LEU A 261 -1.09 10.20 9.71
N THR A 262 -1.66 9.00 9.82
CA THR A 262 -3.00 8.79 10.36
C THR A 262 -3.11 9.34 11.79
N ALA A 263 -2.13 9.02 12.65
CA ALA A 263 -2.08 9.54 14.03
C ALA A 263 -2.02 11.07 14.06
N ALA A 264 -1.21 11.69 13.21
CA ALA A 264 -1.10 13.15 13.13
C ALA A 264 -2.40 13.81 12.66
N LEU A 265 -3.12 13.20 11.69
CA LEU A 265 -4.44 13.69 11.23
C LEU A 265 -5.52 13.54 12.32
N LEU A 266 -5.47 12.46 13.11
CA LEU A 266 -6.34 12.28 14.27
C LEU A 266 -6.07 13.33 15.35
N ALA A 267 -4.80 13.59 15.66
CA ALA A 267 -4.41 14.63 16.61
C ALA A 267 -4.87 16.01 16.14
N ARG A 268 -4.68 16.35 14.86
CA ARG A 268 -5.17 17.59 14.24
C ARG A 268 -6.68 17.78 14.42
N GLN A 269 -7.46 16.68 14.36
CA GLN A 269 -8.92 16.70 14.50
C GLN A 269 -9.38 16.73 15.96
N ALA A 270 -8.78 15.90 16.82
CA ALA A 270 -9.27 15.64 18.17
C ALA A 270 -8.62 16.52 19.23
N ASP A 271 -7.33 16.89 19.05
CA ASP A 271 -6.54 17.73 19.96
C ASP A 271 -5.82 18.82 19.17
N SER A 272 -6.61 19.72 18.57
CA SER A 272 -6.09 20.78 17.69
C SER A 272 -5.12 21.72 18.41
N ASP A 273 -5.33 22.00 19.68
CA ASP A 273 -4.46 22.89 20.45
C ASP A 273 -3.11 22.22 20.76
N GLY A 274 -3.12 20.96 21.19
CA GLY A 274 -1.90 20.16 21.40
C GLY A 274 -1.12 19.97 20.10
N TYR A 275 -1.83 19.65 19.01
CA TYR A 275 -1.25 19.53 17.67
C TYR A 275 -0.56 20.84 17.22
N LYS A 276 -1.23 22.00 17.36
CA LYS A 276 -0.66 23.31 17.01
C LYS A 276 0.51 23.71 17.90
N ALA A 277 0.46 23.39 19.19
CA ALA A 277 1.58 23.62 20.12
C ALA A 277 2.82 22.82 19.69
N LEU A 278 2.63 21.53 19.33
CA LEU A 278 3.72 20.69 18.82
C LEU A 278 4.30 21.24 17.51
N LEU A 279 3.46 21.68 16.57
CA LEU A 279 3.91 22.31 15.32
C LEU A 279 4.68 23.61 15.57
N GLY A 280 4.32 24.36 16.61
CA GLY A 280 5.04 25.56 17.06
C GLY A 280 6.47 25.24 17.51
N ASP A 281 6.66 24.15 18.26
CA ASP A 281 7.99 23.69 18.69
C ASP A 281 8.87 23.18 17.53
N LEU A 282 8.24 22.71 16.44
CA LEU A 282 8.94 22.34 15.21
C LEU A 282 9.36 23.54 14.36
N ASN A 283 8.91 24.76 14.70
CA ASN A 283 9.21 26.00 14.00
C ASN A 283 8.89 25.95 12.49
N LEU A 284 7.63 25.63 12.16
CA LEU A 284 7.17 25.50 10.76
C LEU A 284 7.03 26.84 10.02
N SER A 285 7.43 27.97 10.61
CA SER A 285 7.29 29.30 9.99
C SER A 285 7.92 29.41 8.62
N GLN A 286 9.00 28.66 8.36
CA GLN A 286 9.68 28.62 7.06
C GLN A 286 8.83 27.96 5.95
N TRP A 287 7.86 27.13 6.31
CA TRP A 287 6.93 26.48 5.37
C TRP A 287 5.51 27.05 5.48
N ALA A 288 5.28 28.12 6.26
CA ALA A 288 3.96 28.67 6.51
C ALA A 288 3.17 28.97 5.22
N GLN A 289 3.83 29.60 4.24
CA GLN A 289 3.22 29.89 2.94
C GLN A 289 2.86 28.61 2.18
N LEU A 290 3.73 27.58 2.17
CA LEU A 290 3.46 26.30 1.53
C LEU A 290 2.27 25.59 2.20
N ILE A 291 2.23 25.58 3.54
CA ILE A 291 1.15 24.97 4.32
C ILE A 291 -0.18 25.70 4.06
N GLU A 292 -0.18 27.03 4.02
CA GLU A 292 -1.36 27.82 3.72
C GLU A 292 -1.89 27.58 2.30
N CYS A 293 -1.00 27.52 1.31
CA CYS A 293 -1.38 27.31 -0.09
C CYS A 293 -1.82 25.88 -0.38
N GLU A 294 -1.14 24.89 0.17
CA GLU A 294 -1.29 23.49 -0.21
C GLU A 294 -2.02 22.63 0.82
N GLY A 295 -2.06 23.02 2.07
CA GLY A 295 -2.57 22.20 3.16
C GLY A 295 -3.42 22.93 4.18
N GLY A 296 -3.04 22.80 5.45
CA GLY A 296 -3.67 23.45 6.60
C GLY A 296 -3.39 22.74 7.90
N ILE A 297 -3.68 23.42 9.01
CA ILE A 297 -3.46 22.91 10.36
C ILE A 297 -4.75 22.91 11.22
N GLU A 298 -5.84 23.44 10.67
CA GLU A 298 -7.14 23.47 11.35
C GLU A 298 -7.84 22.09 11.24
N PRO A 299 -8.75 21.77 12.17
CA PRO A 299 -9.61 20.58 12.06
C PRO A 299 -10.37 20.54 10.73
N PHE A 300 -10.70 19.31 10.30
CA PHE A 300 -11.42 19.10 9.04
C PHE A 300 -12.90 19.47 9.18
N ALA A 301 -13.35 20.52 8.48
CA ALA A 301 -14.74 20.96 8.43
C ALA A 301 -15.53 20.23 7.34
N LYS A 302 -14.94 20.06 6.15
CA LYS A 302 -15.56 19.37 4.99
C LYS A 302 -15.28 17.87 5.03
N GLY A 303 -14.10 17.48 5.50
CA GLY A 303 -13.59 16.12 5.48
C GLY A 303 -12.92 15.75 4.16
N LEU A 304 -12.40 14.54 4.11
CA LEU A 304 -11.60 14.00 3.01
C LEU A 304 -12.34 12.90 2.27
N TYR A 305 -12.02 12.73 0.98
CA TYR A 305 -12.33 11.54 0.20
C TYR A 305 -11.09 10.65 0.12
N GLY A 306 -11.24 9.35 0.41
CA GLY A 306 -10.19 8.36 0.27
C GLY A 306 -10.15 7.77 -1.14
N CYS A 307 -9.02 7.89 -1.86
CA CYS A 307 -8.82 7.22 -3.14
C CYS A 307 -7.43 6.59 -3.15
N SER A 308 -7.36 5.32 -2.79
CA SER A 308 -6.09 4.64 -2.52
C SER A 308 -6.04 3.28 -3.20
N GLU A 309 -4.87 2.92 -3.73
CA GLU A 309 -4.60 1.58 -4.24
C GLU A 309 -4.94 0.53 -3.18
N MET A 310 -4.44 0.72 -1.98
CA MET A 310 -4.72 -0.11 -0.83
C MET A 310 -5.67 0.61 0.14
N PHE A 311 -6.78 -0.05 0.48
CA PHE A 311 -7.63 0.37 1.58
C PHE A 311 -7.02 -0.12 2.89
N VAL A 312 -6.25 0.75 3.52
CA VAL A 312 -5.51 0.48 4.76
C VAL A 312 -6.34 0.76 6.00
N ASN A 313 -5.96 0.14 7.14
CA ASN A 313 -6.61 0.38 8.43
C ASN A 313 -6.66 1.87 8.81
N GLY A 314 -5.61 2.63 8.48
CA GLY A 314 -5.57 4.09 8.70
C GLY A 314 -6.74 4.84 8.05
N LEU A 315 -7.12 4.51 6.81
CA LEU A 315 -8.28 5.13 6.15
C LEU A 315 -9.60 4.80 6.84
N LEU A 316 -9.76 3.56 7.35
CA LEU A 316 -10.94 3.17 8.11
C LEU A 316 -11.02 3.91 9.45
N VAL A 317 -9.89 4.06 10.14
CA VAL A 317 -9.81 4.83 11.41
C VAL A 317 -10.13 6.31 11.16
N LEU A 318 -9.64 6.90 10.08
CA LEU A 318 -9.98 8.28 9.71
C LEU A 318 -11.47 8.44 9.33
N ALA A 319 -12.08 7.42 8.73
CA ALA A 319 -13.52 7.41 8.44
C ALA A 319 -14.36 7.33 9.72
N ASP A 320 -13.97 6.50 10.69
CA ASP A 320 -14.65 6.41 11.99
C ASP A 320 -14.51 7.69 12.81
N ALA A 321 -13.37 8.37 12.69
CA ALA A 321 -13.15 9.68 13.31
C ALA A 321 -13.88 10.84 12.58
N GLY A 322 -14.61 10.54 11.49
CA GLY A 322 -15.32 11.56 10.70
C GLY A 322 -14.41 12.48 9.90
N ILE A 323 -13.15 12.11 9.69
CA ILE A 323 -12.21 12.85 8.84
C ILE A 323 -12.42 12.46 7.38
N VAL A 324 -12.47 11.15 7.07
CA VAL A 324 -12.81 10.65 5.73
C VAL A 324 -14.33 10.50 5.65
N ARG A 325 -14.99 11.52 5.09
CA ARG A 325 -16.47 11.62 4.99
C ARG A 325 -16.98 12.34 3.75
N ARG A 326 -16.08 13.02 2.99
CA ARG A 326 -16.48 13.67 1.74
C ARG A 326 -16.86 12.60 0.73
N LYS A 327 -18.08 12.70 0.20
CA LYS A 327 -18.61 11.75 -0.75
C LYS A 327 -18.32 12.15 -2.20
N VAL A 328 -18.11 11.15 -3.04
CA VAL A 328 -18.04 11.30 -4.50
C VAL A 328 -19.11 10.43 -5.16
N TYR A 329 -19.50 10.78 -6.37
CA TYR A 329 -20.64 10.21 -7.08
C TYR A 329 -20.22 9.64 -8.43
N PRO A 330 -20.97 8.65 -9.00
CA PRO A 330 -20.53 7.87 -10.15
C PRO A 330 -20.70 8.57 -11.50
N ASP A 331 -21.33 9.74 -11.55
CA ASP A 331 -21.56 10.48 -12.79
C ASP A 331 -21.18 11.96 -12.68
N VAL A 332 -20.87 12.58 -13.82
CA VAL A 332 -20.38 13.95 -13.91
C VAL A 332 -21.41 14.98 -13.40
N PRO A 333 -22.70 14.94 -13.80
CA PRO A 333 -23.68 15.92 -13.34
C PRO A 333 -23.87 15.93 -11.83
N THR A 334 -24.01 14.74 -11.20
CA THR A 334 -24.17 14.62 -9.75
C THR A 334 -22.91 15.08 -9.01
N GLN A 335 -21.73 14.73 -9.53
CA GLN A 335 -20.47 15.17 -8.94
C GLN A 335 -20.27 16.69 -9.05
N GLN A 336 -20.69 17.32 -10.13
CA GLN A 336 -20.66 18.79 -10.28
C GLN A 336 -21.58 19.48 -9.28
N GLN A 337 -22.80 18.96 -9.05
CA GLN A 337 -23.71 19.49 -8.05
C GLN A 337 -23.14 19.35 -6.64
N SER A 338 -22.52 18.21 -6.33
CA SER A 338 -21.83 17.99 -5.05
C SER A 338 -20.71 19.00 -4.84
N ASN A 339 -19.86 19.21 -5.84
CA ASN A 339 -18.76 20.18 -5.76
C ASN A 339 -19.26 21.63 -5.62
N ALA A 340 -20.41 21.94 -6.21
CA ALA A 340 -21.07 23.26 -6.09
C ALA A 340 -21.84 23.45 -4.78
N GLY A 341 -21.98 22.39 -3.95
CA GLY A 341 -22.77 22.42 -2.72
C GLY A 341 -24.28 22.56 -2.94
N THR A 342 -24.78 22.14 -4.10
CA THR A 342 -26.20 22.22 -4.50
C THR A 342 -26.87 20.84 -4.50
N LEU A 343 -26.13 19.77 -4.26
CA LEU A 343 -26.66 18.41 -4.19
C LEU A 343 -27.42 18.19 -2.88
N ASP A 344 -28.62 17.64 -2.97
CA ASP A 344 -29.31 17.07 -1.80
C ASP A 344 -28.75 15.66 -1.54
N GLU A 345 -27.78 15.56 -0.63
CA GLU A 345 -27.12 14.29 -0.30
C GLU A 345 -28.09 13.24 0.30
N ALA A 346 -29.18 13.68 0.93
CA ALA A 346 -30.18 12.78 1.48
C ALA A 346 -31.00 12.08 0.36
N ALA A 347 -31.12 12.74 -0.80
CA ALA A 347 -31.77 12.16 -1.98
C ALA A 347 -30.80 11.31 -2.84
N GLN A 348 -29.49 11.30 -2.51
CA GLN A 348 -28.44 10.59 -3.24
C GLN A 348 -27.65 9.67 -2.30
N PRO A 349 -28.20 8.48 -1.98
CA PRO A 349 -27.58 7.56 -1.02
C PRO A 349 -26.28 6.91 -1.52
N ASP A 350 -25.99 6.98 -2.84
CA ASP A 350 -24.89 6.25 -3.51
C ASP A 350 -23.52 6.93 -3.40
N GLY A 351 -23.39 7.92 -2.52
CA GLY A 351 -22.13 8.63 -2.32
C GLY A 351 -21.06 7.75 -1.66
N ILE A 352 -19.87 7.69 -2.29
CA ILE A 352 -18.73 6.91 -1.83
C ILE A 352 -17.72 7.79 -1.11
N SER A 353 -17.32 7.44 0.09
CA SER A 353 -16.27 8.14 0.85
C SER A 353 -14.87 7.54 0.67
N VAL A 354 -14.78 6.26 0.29
CA VAL A 354 -13.51 5.59 -0.01
C VAL A 354 -13.63 4.69 -1.23
N HIS A 355 -12.72 4.86 -2.19
CA HIS A 355 -12.43 3.86 -3.21
C HIS A 355 -11.10 3.18 -2.90
N GLY A 356 -11.09 1.84 -2.92
CA GLY A 356 -9.91 1.01 -2.74
C GLY A 356 -9.77 -0.05 -3.84
N GLY A 357 -8.55 -0.40 -4.24
CA GLY A 357 -8.29 -1.48 -5.17
C GLY A 357 -8.23 -2.83 -4.46
N PHE A 358 -7.47 -2.91 -3.40
CA PHE A 358 -7.38 -4.08 -2.55
C PHE A 358 -7.25 -3.68 -1.08
N PHE A 359 -7.39 -4.65 -0.18
CA PHE A 359 -7.11 -4.41 1.23
C PHE A 359 -6.31 -5.53 1.90
N LEU A 360 -5.53 -5.13 2.87
CA LEU A 360 -4.78 -5.98 3.78
C LEU A 360 -4.60 -5.20 5.09
N GLY A 361 -4.75 -5.87 6.24
CA GLY A 361 -4.65 -5.19 7.53
C GLY A 361 -4.60 -6.14 8.71
N PRO A 362 -4.71 -5.63 9.93
CA PRO A 362 -4.82 -6.44 11.13
C PRO A 362 -6.19 -7.17 11.19
N ARG A 363 -6.29 -8.20 12.00
CA ARG A 363 -7.53 -8.98 12.17
C ARG A 363 -8.72 -8.09 12.54
N SER A 364 -8.51 -7.13 13.43
CA SER A 364 -9.53 -6.17 13.86
C SER A 364 -10.09 -5.31 12.71
N PHE A 365 -9.29 -5.04 11.68
CA PHE A 365 -9.75 -4.33 10.48
C PHE A 365 -10.79 -5.16 9.71
N TYR A 366 -10.56 -6.48 9.52
CA TYR A 366 -11.52 -7.36 8.85
C TYR A 366 -12.79 -7.55 9.68
N GLU A 367 -12.66 -7.69 11.01
CA GLU A 367 -13.79 -7.78 11.94
C GLU A 367 -14.68 -6.54 11.84
N ARG A 368 -14.08 -5.35 11.89
CA ARG A 368 -14.82 -4.07 11.74
C ARG A 368 -15.54 -3.97 10.40
N LEU A 369 -14.94 -4.44 9.29
CA LEU A 369 -15.61 -4.46 7.99
C LEU A 369 -16.76 -5.46 7.93
N ARG A 370 -16.63 -6.65 8.57
CA ARG A 370 -17.72 -7.65 8.65
C ARG A 370 -18.90 -7.15 9.49
N GLU A 371 -18.60 -6.52 10.63
CA GLU A 371 -19.60 -6.07 11.59
C GLU A 371 -20.21 -4.70 11.22
N MET A 372 -19.65 -4.03 10.24
CA MET A 372 -20.10 -2.71 9.80
C MET A 372 -21.55 -2.76 9.30
N PRO A 373 -22.43 -1.85 9.75
CA PRO A 373 -23.80 -1.75 9.23
C PRO A 373 -23.80 -1.60 7.69
N GLN A 374 -24.72 -2.28 7.01
CA GLN A 374 -24.78 -2.30 5.55
C GLN A 374 -24.78 -0.90 4.93
N GLY A 375 -25.58 0.03 5.47
CA GLY A 375 -25.65 1.41 4.96
C GLY A 375 -24.30 2.15 5.04
N LYS A 376 -23.49 1.88 6.07
CA LYS A 376 -22.14 2.46 6.18
C LYS A 376 -21.16 1.75 5.26
N ARG A 377 -21.28 0.43 5.09
CA ARG A 377 -20.40 -0.35 4.21
C ARG A 377 -20.53 0.05 2.74
N LEU A 378 -21.71 0.51 2.31
CA LEU A 378 -21.94 1.05 0.96
C LEU A 378 -21.10 2.29 0.64
N GLU A 379 -20.59 3.01 1.64
CA GLU A 379 -19.71 4.16 1.43
C GLU A 379 -18.26 3.77 1.06
N PHE A 380 -17.91 2.46 1.14
CA PHE A 380 -16.59 1.90 0.84
C PHE A 380 -16.69 1.04 -0.42
N ASN A 381 -16.24 1.54 -1.55
CA ASN A 381 -16.29 0.81 -2.81
C ASN A 381 -14.92 0.23 -3.17
N MET A 382 -14.83 -1.10 -3.14
CA MET A 382 -13.66 -1.84 -3.63
C MET A 382 -13.80 -2.06 -5.13
N THR A 383 -12.85 -1.55 -5.93
CA THR A 383 -12.99 -1.48 -7.39
C THR A 383 -11.70 -1.80 -8.13
N ARG A 384 -11.77 -1.79 -9.45
CA ARG A 384 -10.65 -2.09 -10.34
C ARG A 384 -9.49 -1.11 -10.18
N ILE A 385 -8.27 -1.63 -10.34
CA ILE A 385 -7.06 -0.82 -10.17
C ILE A 385 -6.93 0.27 -11.23
N SER A 386 -7.39 0.05 -12.44
CA SER A 386 -7.40 1.06 -13.50
C SER A 386 -8.28 2.26 -13.18
N TYR A 387 -9.35 2.09 -12.39
CA TYR A 387 -10.15 3.22 -11.91
C TYR A 387 -9.36 4.09 -10.94
N ILE A 388 -8.64 3.49 -10.00
CA ILE A 388 -7.94 4.18 -8.92
C ILE A 388 -6.62 4.78 -9.41
N ASN A 389 -5.80 3.96 -10.08
CA ASN A 389 -4.42 4.32 -10.40
C ASN A 389 -4.29 5.17 -11.65
N GLU A 390 -5.32 5.26 -12.50
CA GLU A 390 -5.26 6.00 -13.75
C GLU A 390 -6.35 7.07 -13.85
N LEU A 391 -6.09 8.12 -14.60
CA LEU A 391 -7.12 9.08 -15.02
C LEU A 391 -7.84 8.63 -16.28
N TYR A 392 -7.17 7.86 -17.13
CA TYR A 392 -7.68 7.39 -18.41
C TYR A 392 -9.06 6.71 -18.30
N GLY A 393 -9.91 6.95 -19.28
CA GLY A 393 -11.21 6.31 -19.45
C GLY A 393 -12.38 6.97 -18.73
N GLN A 394 -12.15 7.85 -17.76
CA GLN A 394 -13.17 8.65 -17.06
C GLN A 394 -12.56 9.96 -16.52
N GLU A 395 -11.75 10.62 -17.31
CA GLU A 395 -10.90 11.72 -16.88
C GLU A 395 -11.69 12.88 -16.26
N GLU A 396 -12.81 13.27 -16.88
CA GLU A 396 -13.64 14.38 -16.36
C GLU A 396 -14.19 14.05 -14.98
N LEU A 397 -14.79 12.88 -14.83
CA LEU A 397 -15.34 12.43 -13.55
C LEU A 397 -14.25 12.34 -12.48
N LYS A 398 -13.13 11.68 -12.79
CA LYS A 398 -12.02 11.50 -11.85
C LYS A 398 -11.40 12.84 -11.42
N ARG A 399 -11.30 13.82 -12.35
CA ARG A 399 -10.85 15.18 -12.02
C ARG A 399 -11.80 15.89 -11.05
N LEU A 400 -13.11 15.76 -11.25
CA LEU A 400 -14.11 16.34 -10.35
C LEU A 400 -14.14 15.67 -8.98
N GLN A 401 -13.87 14.36 -8.90
CA GLN A 401 -13.83 13.60 -7.64
C GLN A 401 -12.56 13.88 -6.83
N ARG A 402 -11.38 13.98 -7.51
CA ARG A 402 -10.05 14.04 -6.90
C ARG A 402 -9.55 15.46 -6.67
N LEU A 403 -10.39 16.29 -6.08
CA LEU A 403 -10.04 17.66 -5.74
C LEU A 403 -8.88 17.72 -4.75
N ASP A 404 -7.96 18.67 -4.93
CA ASP A 404 -6.84 18.96 -4.01
C ASP A 404 -6.15 17.69 -3.50
N ALA A 405 -5.88 16.73 -4.40
CA ALA A 405 -5.42 15.41 -4.01
C ALA A 405 -4.01 15.45 -3.40
N ARG A 406 -3.83 14.69 -2.32
CA ARG A 406 -2.52 14.42 -1.70
C ARG A 406 -2.23 12.95 -1.85
N PHE A 407 -1.29 12.65 -2.76
CA PHE A 407 -0.82 11.30 -3.04
C PHE A 407 0.49 11.08 -2.29
N ILE A 408 0.41 10.33 -1.19
CA ILE A 408 1.48 10.18 -0.21
C ILE A 408 2.07 8.78 -0.29
N ASN A 409 3.32 8.71 -0.74
CA ASN A 409 4.04 7.45 -0.96
C ASN A 409 5.40 7.49 -0.27
N THR A 410 6.02 6.32 -0.07
CA THR A 410 7.30 6.18 0.61
C THR A 410 8.39 5.80 -0.38
N VAL A 411 9.58 6.41 -0.21
CA VAL A 411 10.83 5.99 -0.83
C VAL A 411 11.87 5.68 0.24
N PHE A 412 12.80 4.77 -0.02
CA PHE A 412 13.86 4.46 0.94
C PHE A 412 15.15 5.25 0.67
N THR A 413 15.31 5.79 -0.54
CA THR A 413 16.46 6.64 -0.92
C THR A 413 15.99 7.73 -1.87
N MET A 414 16.63 8.91 -1.76
CA MET A 414 16.40 10.07 -2.62
C MET A 414 17.76 10.60 -3.09
N THR A 415 17.91 10.84 -4.39
CA THR A 415 19.10 11.57 -4.85
C THR A 415 18.96 13.06 -4.57
N LEU A 416 20.09 13.74 -4.37
CA LEU A 416 20.13 15.19 -4.10
C LEU A 416 19.58 16.03 -5.26
N LEU A 417 19.35 15.43 -6.43
CA LEU A 417 18.68 16.05 -7.58
C LEU A 417 17.18 15.69 -7.66
N GLY A 418 16.65 14.94 -6.70
CA GLY A 418 15.23 14.67 -6.56
C GLY A 418 14.71 13.42 -7.29
N ALA A 419 15.55 12.43 -7.61
CA ALA A 419 15.10 11.11 -8.04
C ALA A 419 14.83 10.22 -6.83
N GLY A 420 13.66 9.58 -6.77
CA GLY A 420 13.25 8.69 -5.67
C GLY A 420 13.44 7.21 -6.00
N VAL A 421 13.80 6.41 -5.00
CA VAL A 421 14.02 4.97 -5.12
C VAL A 421 13.16 4.22 -4.10
N ALA A 422 12.37 3.23 -4.55
CA ALA A 422 11.43 2.50 -3.71
C ALA A 422 11.43 0.98 -3.90
N ASP A 423 11.97 0.44 -5.00
CA ASP A 423 11.76 -0.96 -5.39
C ASP A 423 13.04 -1.79 -5.54
N GLN A 424 14.18 -1.18 -5.89
CA GLN A 424 15.42 -1.88 -6.25
C GLN A 424 16.64 -1.31 -5.54
N LEU A 425 17.56 -2.18 -5.11
CA LEU A 425 18.85 -1.80 -4.53
C LEU A 425 19.87 -1.42 -5.60
N GLU A 426 20.94 -0.75 -5.17
CA GLU A 426 22.01 -0.28 -6.06
C GLU A 426 22.76 -1.41 -6.77
N ASP A 427 22.83 -2.58 -6.16
CA ASP A 427 23.45 -3.80 -6.72
C ASP A 427 22.56 -4.53 -7.73
N GLY A 428 21.38 -3.99 -8.04
CA GLY A 428 20.43 -4.54 -9.00
C GLY A 428 19.40 -5.50 -8.41
N ARG A 429 19.52 -5.89 -7.13
CA ARG A 429 18.52 -6.77 -6.51
C ARG A 429 17.22 -6.02 -6.24
N VAL A 430 16.11 -6.67 -6.56
CA VAL A 430 14.77 -6.15 -6.31
C VAL A 430 14.42 -6.32 -4.84
N LEU A 431 14.15 -5.20 -4.17
CA LEU A 431 13.73 -5.17 -2.77
C LEU A 431 12.25 -5.47 -2.62
N SER A 432 11.41 -4.92 -3.50
CA SER A 432 9.94 -5.05 -3.45
C SER A 432 9.30 -4.98 -4.84
N GLY A 433 8.77 -3.85 -5.24
CA GLY A 433 8.12 -3.59 -6.51
C GLY A 433 7.64 -2.16 -6.60
N VAL A 434 7.33 -1.70 -7.80
CA VAL A 434 6.84 -0.34 -8.04
C VAL A 434 5.41 -0.16 -7.51
N GLY A 435 4.57 -1.20 -7.61
CA GLY A 435 3.14 -1.07 -7.33
C GLY A 435 2.50 0.01 -8.20
N GLY A 436 1.65 0.82 -7.60
CA GLY A 436 1.02 1.98 -8.24
C GLY A 436 1.64 3.32 -7.90
N GLN A 437 2.79 3.37 -7.22
CA GLN A 437 3.43 4.62 -6.80
C GLN A 437 3.61 5.60 -7.97
N TYR A 438 4.14 5.12 -9.10
CA TYR A 438 4.30 5.92 -10.30
C TYR A 438 2.99 6.55 -10.77
N ASN A 439 1.89 5.81 -10.75
CA ASN A 439 0.57 6.30 -11.15
C ASN A 439 0.13 7.51 -10.31
N PHE A 440 0.28 7.44 -9.00
CA PHE A 440 -0.11 8.52 -8.10
C PHE A 440 0.80 9.74 -8.23
N VAL A 441 2.10 9.52 -8.46
CA VAL A 441 3.03 10.61 -8.76
C VAL A 441 2.59 11.35 -10.03
N VAL A 442 2.30 10.62 -11.10
CA VAL A 442 1.83 11.21 -12.37
C VAL A 442 0.49 11.93 -12.21
N GLN A 443 -0.46 11.33 -11.49
CA GLN A 443 -1.74 11.99 -11.17
C GLN A 443 -1.54 13.28 -10.37
N GLY A 444 -0.59 13.31 -9.43
CA GLY A 444 -0.22 14.49 -8.67
C GLY A 444 0.29 15.65 -9.54
N HIS A 445 0.81 15.34 -10.73
CA HIS A 445 1.20 16.35 -11.72
C HIS A 445 0.08 16.68 -12.73
N ALA A 446 -0.87 15.77 -12.96
CA ALA A 446 -1.92 15.92 -13.97
C ALA A 446 -3.20 16.57 -13.44
N LEU A 447 -3.48 16.47 -12.14
CA LEU A 447 -4.67 17.01 -11.49
C LEU A 447 -4.41 18.42 -10.96
N GLU A 448 -5.35 19.32 -11.17
CA GLU A 448 -5.31 20.68 -10.62
C GLU A 448 -5.35 20.63 -9.07
N GLY A 449 -4.54 21.45 -8.42
CA GLY A 449 -4.44 21.50 -6.96
C GLY A 449 -3.82 20.25 -6.31
N ALA A 450 -3.44 19.23 -7.08
CA ALA A 450 -2.88 17.99 -6.54
C ALA A 450 -1.37 18.07 -6.33
N ARG A 451 -0.88 17.34 -5.31
CA ARG A 451 0.54 17.19 -4.99
C ARG A 451 0.89 15.72 -4.77
N SER A 452 2.05 15.35 -5.29
CA SER A 452 2.72 14.09 -4.95
C SER A 452 3.70 14.33 -3.81
N ILE A 453 3.56 13.56 -2.74
CA ILE A 453 4.39 13.70 -1.53
C ILE A 453 5.14 12.40 -1.30
N LEU A 454 6.48 12.46 -1.31
CA LEU A 454 7.34 11.32 -1.03
C LEU A 454 7.87 11.43 0.41
N LEU A 455 7.54 10.43 1.22
CA LEU A 455 8.03 10.31 2.59
C LEU A 455 9.36 9.57 2.60
N LEU A 456 10.30 10.04 3.40
CA LEU A 456 11.66 9.52 3.48
C LEU A 456 12.22 9.71 4.88
N ARG A 457 12.74 8.66 5.53
CA ARG A 457 13.64 8.84 6.67
C ARG A 457 14.95 9.40 6.13
N SER A 458 15.45 10.52 6.66
CA SER A 458 16.66 11.17 6.13
C SER A 458 17.92 10.33 6.34
N TRP A 459 17.93 9.43 7.33
CA TRP A 459 19.02 8.51 7.63
C TRP A 459 18.50 7.15 8.10
N ARG A 460 19.39 6.16 8.07
CA ARG A 460 19.19 4.81 8.59
C ARG A 460 20.40 4.34 9.37
N GLU A 461 20.18 3.36 10.23
CA GLU A 461 21.22 2.61 10.91
C GLU A 461 21.11 1.13 10.55
N SER A 462 22.22 0.51 10.19
CA SER A 462 22.30 -0.90 9.87
C SER A 462 23.66 -1.44 10.29
N GLY A 463 23.67 -2.50 11.09
CA GLY A 463 24.91 -3.11 11.57
C GLY A 463 25.79 -2.16 12.42
N GLY A 464 25.20 -1.17 13.09
CA GLY A 464 25.91 -0.14 13.86
C GLY A 464 26.48 1.01 13.03
N GLU A 465 26.28 0.99 11.71
CA GLU A 465 26.69 2.08 10.81
C GLU A 465 25.50 2.97 10.47
N VAL A 466 25.69 4.29 10.62
CA VAL A 466 24.69 5.30 10.31
C VAL A 466 24.98 5.90 8.94
N SER A 467 23.99 5.89 8.05
CA SER A 467 24.11 6.39 6.68
C SER A 467 22.94 7.29 6.27
N SER A 468 23.21 8.21 5.33
CA SER A 468 22.17 9.06 4.75
C SER A 468 21.31 8.30 3.75
N ASN A 469 20.00 8.57 3.75
CA ASN A 469 19.09 8.14 2.69
C ASN A 469 18.90 9.22 1.61
N ILE A 470 19.42 10.44 1.85
CA ILE A 470 19.58 11.45 0.81
C ILE A 470 21.03 11.37 0.34
N VAL A 471 21.22 10.98 -0.93
CA VAL A 471 22.53 10.68 -1.49
C VAL A 471 22.79 11.49 -2.75
N TRP A 472 24.06 11.64 -3.15
CA TRP A 472 24.37 12.35 -4.38
C TRP A 472 23.84 11.63 -5.62
N GLU A 473 24.09 10.33 -5.72
CA GLU A 473 23.68 9.47 -6.83
C GLU A 473 23.27 8.09 -6.32
N TYR A 474 22.48 7.38 -7.12
CA TYR A 474 22.07 6.01 -6.88
C TYR A 474 21.91 5.27 -8.21
N GLY A 475 22.30 4.00 -8.29
CA GLY A 475 22.35 3.21 -9.52
C GLY A 475 20.96 2.86 -10.11
N HIS A 476 19.88 3.14 -9.41
CA HIS A 476 18.49 2.86 -9.81
C HIS A 476 17.58 4.07 -9.56
N CYS A 477 16.45 4.12 -10.24
CA CYS A 477 15.46 5.19 -10.10
C CYS A 477 14.03 4.63 -10.31
N THR A 478 13.18 4.73 -9.28
CA THR A 478 11.75 4.41 -9.38
C THR A 478 10.97 5.63 -9.86
N ILE A 479 11.18 6.78 -9.22
CA ILE A 479 10.53 8.05 -9.58
C ILE A 479 11.60 9.01 -10.12
N PRO A 480 11.55 9.31 -11.44
CA PRO A 480 12.54 10.15 -12.07
C PRO A 480 12.45 11.61 -11.62
N ARG A 481 13.60 12.31 -11.60
CA ARG A 481 13.71 13.68 -11.07
C ARG A 481 12.83 14.73 -11.76
N HIS A 482 12.36 14.50 -12.97
CA HIS A 482 11.42 15.39 -13.64
C HIS A 482 9.97 15.28 -13.15
N LEU A 483 9.70 14.28 -12.31
CA LEU A 483 8.45 14.11 -11.55
C LEU A 483 8.60 14.45 -10.06
N ARG A 484 9.71 15.13 -9.68
CA ARG A 484 9.90 15.60 -8.30
C ARG A 484 8.87 16.64 -7.93
N ASP A 485 8.31 16.51 -6.71
CA ASP A 485 7.30 17.43 -6.20
C ASP A 485 7.59 17.77 -4.73
N ILE A 486 6.92 17.20 -3.77
CA ILE A 486 7.22 17.40 -2.35
C ILE A 486 7.93 16.19 -1.77
N VAL A 487 8.96 16.44 -0.97
CA VAL A 487 9.65 15.42 -0.15
C VAL A 487 9.55 15.82 1.32
N VAL A 488 9.23 14.85 2.19
CA VAL A 488 9.10 15.06 3.63
C VAL A 488 10.02 14.10 4.36
N THR A 489 10.82 14.65 5.27
CA THR A 489 11.62 13.88 6.23
C THR A 489 11.19 14.24 7.66
N GLU A 490 11.80 13.60 8.64
CA GLU A 490 11.61 13.94 10.06
C GLU A 490 12.02 15.38 10.38
N TYR A 491 12.84 16.02 9.54
CA TYR A 491 13.34 17.38 9.76
C TYR A 491 12.53 18.47 9.05
N GLY A 492 11.65 18.11 8.11
CA GLY A 492 10.82 19.11 7.44
C GLY A 492 10.33 18.74 6.06
N ILE A 493 10.03 19.77 5.27
CA ILE A 493 9.37 19.70 3.96
C ILE A 493 10.25 20.33 2.90
N ALA A 494 10.52 19.63 1.79
CA ALA A 494 11.18 20.17 0.60
C ALA A 494 10.19 20.22 -0.56
N ASP A 495 9.77 21.40 -0.97
CA ASP A 495 9.03 21.63 -2.19
C ASP A 495 10.00 21.76 -3.37
N LEU A 496 9.93 20.84 -4.34
CA LEU A 496 10.87 20.72 -5.44
C LEU A 496 10.28 21.07 -6.81
N ARG A 497 8.95 21.20 -6.89
CA ARG A 497 8.22 21.42 -8.16
C ARG A 497 8.65 22.75 -8.79
N GLY A 498 9.08 22.69 -10.06
CA GLY A 498 9.41 23.88 -10.85
C GLY A 498 10.73 24.57 -10.46
N LYS A 499 11.54 23.99 -9.56
CA LYS A 499 12.79 24.59 -9.07
C LYS A 499 14.00 24.19 -9.91
N THR A 500 15.00 25.07 -9.94
CA THR A 500 16.33 24.78 -10.51
C THR A 500 17.05 23.70 -9.71
N ASP A 501 18.04 23.04 -10.31
CA ASP A 501 18.82 22.01 -9.60
C ASP A 501 19.49 22.56 -8.32
N ALA A 502 20.02 23.78 -8.36
CA ALA A 502 20.62 24.39 -7.16
C ALA A 502 19.57 24.61 -6.05
N ALA A 503 18.38 25.09 -6.39
CA ALA A 503 17.29 25.28 -5.42
C ALA A 503 16.72 23.95 -4.89
N VAL A 504 16.73 22.89 -5.71
CA VAL A 504 16.35 21.52 -5.27
C VAL A 504 17.37 20.97 -4.29
N ILE A 505 18.67 21.11 -4.59
CA ILE A 505 19.74 20.67 -3.70
C ILE A 505 19.62 21.40 -2.35
N GLU A 506 19.44 22.72 -2.36
CA GLU A 506 19.25 23.50 -1.12
C GLU A 506 18.04 23.02 -0.32
N ALA A 507 16.89 22.82 -0.98
CA ALA A 507 15.68 22.35 -0.32
C ALA A 507 15.86 20.95 0.31
N LEU A 508 16.56 20.02 -0.36
CA LEU A 508 16.85 18.69 0.18
C LEU A 508 17.91 18.72 1.28
N LEU A 509 18.91 19.59 1.20
CA LEU A 509 19.88 19.82 2.29
C LEU A 509 19.18 20.33 3.56
N ASN A 510 18.18 21.20 3.42
CA ASN A 510 17.41 21.76 4.54
C ASN A 510 16.62 20.69 5.32
N ILE A 511 16.36 19.54 4.74
CA ILE A 511 15.66 18.41 5.37
C ILE A 511 16.56 17.18 5.57
N SER A 512 17.86 17.31 5.28
CA SER A 512 18.85 16.25 5.53
C SER A 512 19.34 16.31 6.98
N ASP A 513 19.74 15.14 7.52
CA ASP A 513 20.40 15.08 8.82
C ASP A 513 21.72 15.84 8.80
N SER A 514 21.97 16.65 9.82
CA SER A 514 23.11 17.57 9.89
C SER A 514 24.48 16.88 9.81
N ARG A 515 24.57 15.60 10.19
CA ARG A 515 25.80 14.79 10.09
C ARG A 515 26.26 14.63 8.64
N PHE A 516 25.33 14.63 7.68
CA PHE A 516 25.63 14.36 6.26
C PHE A 516 25.63 15.61 5.39
N GLN A 517 25.06 16.73 5.84
CA GLN A 517 24.97 17.98 5.07
C GLN A 517 26.34 18.45 4.52
N PRO A 518 27.45 18.47 5.30
CA PRO A 518 28.74 18.93 4.76
C PRO A 518 29.24 18.12 3.56
N GLY A 519 29.15 16.78 3.62
CA GLY A 519 29.57 15.91 2.53
C GLY A 519 28.71 16.06 1.27
N LEU A 520 27.39 16.22 1.43
CA LEU A 520 26.46 16.46 0.32
C LEU A 520 26.72 17.83 -0.35
N ILE A 521 27.01 18.86 0.43
CA ILE A 521 27.38 20.19 -0.08
C ILE A 521 28.67 20.10 -0.90
N GLU A 522 29.71 19.44 -0.36
CA GLU A 522 30.98 19.25 -1.05
C GLU A 522 30.81 18.54 -2.40
N GLN A 523 30.04 17.45 -2.43
CA GLN A 523 29.73 16.71 -3.66
C GLN A 523 29.04 17.61 -4.70
N ALA A 524 28.04 18.39 -4.30
CA ALA A 524 27.32 19.30 -5.18
C ALA A 524 28.20 20.45 -5.69
N GLN A 525 29.12 20.95 -4.86
CA GLN A 525 30.07 21.98 -5.24
C GLN A 525 31.15 21.45 -6.20
N ASN A 526 31.62 20.22 -6.01
CA ASN A 526 32.64 19.59 -6.85
C ASN A 526 32.17 19.39 -8.29
N VAL A 527 30.88 19.11 -8.49
CA VAL A 527 30.28 18.98 -9.84
C VAL A 527 29.68 20.29 -10.37
N GLY A 528 29.85 21.41 -9.65
CA GLY A 528 29.36 22.73 -10.07
C GLY A 528 27.85 22.94 -9.99
N LYS A 529 27.13 22.12 -9.25
CA LYS A 529 25.67 22.26 -9.03
C LYS A 529 25.35 23.23 -7.90
N LEU A 530 26.28 23.49 -7.00
CA LEU A 530 26.25 24.58 -6.02
C LEU A 530 27.44 25.50 -6.18
N PRO A 531 27.27 26.82 -5.93
CA PRO A 531 28.40 27.76 -5.89
C PRO A 531 29.41 27.39 -4.78
N LYS A 532 30.70 27.58 -5.01
CA LYS A 532 31.74 27.29 -3.99
C LYS A 532 31.58 28.09 -2.68
N HIS A 533 30.91 29.23 -2.75
CA HIS A 533 30.63 30.09 -1.59
C HIS A 533 29.28 29.76 -0.92
N PHE A 534 28.51 28.76 -1.42
CA PHE A 534 27.25 28.35 -0.82
C PHE A 534 27.46 28.03 0.67
N ARG A 535 26.53 28.49 1.49
CA ARG A 535 26.44 28.16 2.91
C ARG A 535 25.00 27.81 3.21
N LEU A 536 24.82 26.73 3.95
CA LEU A 536 23.51 26.34 4.46
C LEU A 536 22.97 27.41 5.40
N ASP A 537 21.67 27.68 5.33
CA ASP A 537 21.02 28.56 6.29
C ASP A 537 21.15 27.97 7.71
N PRO A 538 21.62 28.73 8.70
CA PRO A 538 21.82 28.25 10.07
C PRO A 538 20.57 27.63 10.72
N ARG A 539 19.37 27.99 10.26
CA ARG A 539 18.11 27.40 10.75
C ARG A 539 18.02 25.89 10.53
N PHE A 540 18.69 25.37 9.53
CA PHE A 540 18.69 23.95 9.15
C PHE A 540 19.97 23.20 9.58
N ALA A 541 20.91 23.88 10.24
CA ALA A 541 22.19 23.30 10.64
C ALA A 541 22.08 22.34 11.86
N ASP A 542 20.95 22.37 12.59
CA ASP A 542 20.68 21.49 13.74
C ASP A 542 19.54 20.50 13.45
N ASN A 543 19.61 19.85 12.31
CA ASN A 543 18.77 18.70 12.00
C ASN A 543 19.34 17.45 12.66
N SER A 544 19.06 17.28 13.95
CA SER A 544 19.63 16.20 14.77
C SER A 544 18.54 15.37 15.45
N PRO A 545 18.75 14.05 15.65
CA PRO A 545 17.85 13.22 16.41
C PRO A 545 17.60 13.75 17.83
N GLN A 546 18.63 14.31 18.48
CA GLN A 546 18.57 14.84 19.85
C GLN A 546 17.58 15.99 19.97
N ARG A 547 17.57 16.90 18.99
CA ARG A 547 16.61 18.01 18.94
C ARG A 547 15.17 17.48 18.88
N LEU A 548 14.91 16.52 18.00
CA LEU A 548 13.56 15.95 17.82
C LEU A 548 13.14 15.14 19.05
N GLN A 549 14.04 14.38 19.67
CA GLN A 549 13.77 13.65 20.92
C GLN A 549 13.36 14.59 22.05
N ALA A 550 14.01 15.76 22.18
CA ALA A 550 13.63 16.76 23.17
C ALA A 550 12.21 17.31 22.94
N ILE A 551 11.76 17.42 21.68
CA ILE A 551 10.38 17.80 21.35
C ILE A 551 9.41 16.64 21.69
N GLN A 552 9.74 15.42 21.32
CA GLN A 552 8.93 14.23 21.61
C GLN A 552 8.65 14.07 23.11
N VAL A 553 9.65 14.27 23.95
CA VAL A 553 9.51 14.19 25.42
C VAL A 553 8.50 15.21 25.94
N ARG A 554 8.50 16.45 25.39
CA ARG A 554 7.55 17.50 25.80
C ARG A 554 6.10 17.23 25.40
N HIS A 555 5.90 16.50 24.31
CA HIS A 555 4.59 16.21 23.72
C HIS A 555 4.29 14.71 23.67
N SER A 556 4.77 13.93 24.63
CA SER A 556 4.77 12.46 24.60
C SER A 556 3.39 11.83 24.35
N ASN A 557 2.30 12.50 24.76
CA ASN A 557 0.92 12.07 24.51
C ASN A 557 0.52 12.06 23.03
N LEU A 558 1.23 12.80 22.16
CA LEU A 558 0.97 12.86 20.72
C LEU A 558 1.85 11.88 19.91
N PHE A 559 2.65 11.06 20.59
CA PHE A 559 3.57 10.08 19.98
C PHE A 559 3.29 8.65 20.50
N PRO A 560 2.08 8.11 20.34
CA PRO A 560 1.78 6.76 20.78
C PRO A 560 2.55 5.74 19.91
N GLU A 561 3.16 4.75 20.56
CA GLU A 561 3.93 3.70 19.86
C GLU A 561 3.07 2.90 18.87
N TYR A 562 1.82 2.62 19.24
CA TYR A 562 0.84 1.88 18.42
C TYR A 562 -0.43 2.72 18.22
N PRO A 563 -0.41 3.73 17.33
CA PRO A 563 -1.52 4.68 17.21
C PRO A 563 -2.83 4.06 16.67
N LEU A 564 -2.74 2.96 15.94
CA LEU A 564 -3.88 2.27 15.32
C LEU A 564 -4.27 0.97 16.03
N GLY A 565 -3.69 0.71 17.20
CA GLY A 565 -3.88 -0.50 17.99
C GLY A 565 -2.61 -1.34 18.09
N CYS A 566 -2.59 -2.25 19.04
CA CYS A 566 -1.48 -3.15 19.31
C CYS A 566 -1.98 -4.58 19.34
N ASP A 567 -1.38 -5.47 18.54
CA ASP A 567 -1.74 -6.88 18.49
C ASP A 567 -1.06 -7.71 19.58
N PHE A 568 -0.11 -7.16 20.32
CA PHE A 568 0.46 -7.79 21.51
C PHE A 568 -0.52 -7.77 22.67
N ASP A 569 -0.66 -8.88 23.39
CA ASP A 569 -1.40 -8.94 24.63
C ASP A 569 -0.65 -8.26 25.79
N GLY A 570 -1.27 -8.23 26.99
CA GLY A 570 -0.66 -7.56 28.15
C GLY A 570 0.66 -8.18 28.58
N VAL A 571 0.78 -9.51 28.54
CA VAL A 571 1.99 -10.24 28.93
C VAL A 571 3.10 -10.04 27.89
N GLU A 572 2.76 -10.10 26.62
CA GLU A 572 3.69 -9.86 25.50
C GLU A 572 4.26 -8.44 25.54
N ARG A 573 3.42 -7.44 25.86
CA ARG A 573 3.87 -6.04 26.04
C ARG A 573 4.83 -5.87 27.22
N ASP A 574 4.52 -6.49 28.34
CA ASP A 574 5.40 -6.44 29.53
C ASP A 574 6.76 -7.12 29.25
N LEU A 575 6.75 -8.22 28.47
CA LEU A 575 7.98 -8.91 28.04
C LEU A 575 8.78 -8.06 27.06
N LEU A 576 8.14 -7.38 26.10
CA LEU A 576 8.80 -6.45 25.16
C LEU A 576 9.53 -5.34 25.92
N LEU A 577 8.86 -4.71 26.91
CA LEU A 577 9.47 -3.69 27.75
C LEU A 577 10.67 -4.22 28.55
N SER A 578 10.61 -5.48 29.00
CA SER A 578 11.71 -6.14 29.71
C SER A 578 12.89 -6.48 28.80
N LEU A 579 12.64 -6.85 27.53
CA LEU A 579 13.67 -7.17 26.55
C LEU A 579 14.43 -5.93 26.04
N ILE A 580 13.82 -4.77 26.05
CA ILE A 580 14.47 -3.49 25.70
C ILE A 580 15.53 -3.09 26.75
N HIS A 581 15.46 -3.66 27.95
CA HIS A 581 16.39 -3.38 29.06
C HIS A 581 17.52 -4.45 29.21
N ILE A 582 17.55 -5.47 28.37
CA ILE A 582 18.60 -6.49 28.28
C ILE A 582 19.46 -6.27 27.05
#